data_1db92a070f7366e2ac600c9dd7572738
#
_entry.id   1db92a070f7366e2ac600c9dd7572738
#
_cell.length_a   1.000
_cell.length_b   1.000
_cell.length_c   1.000
_cell.angle_alpha   90.00
_cell.angle_beta   90.00
_cell.angle_gamma   90.00
#
_symmetry.space_group_name_H-M   'P 1'
#
loop_
_entity.id
_entity.type
_entity.pdbx_description
1 polymer ?
#
loop_
_entity_poly.entity_id
_entity_poly.type
_entity_poly.pdbx_seq_one_letter_code
_entity_poly.pdbx_strand_id
1 'polypeptide(L)'
;MAKRSLKPCRHPGCSELTRDGWCPKHRPASRQSRRGASGAYHSWYSKAVWTQELRPAQLLREPFCRVCAAKGWRTPATVVDHVIPFRGDWDLFVSPANHQSLCKFHHDQKTAREQAESRGKESQL
;
A
#
# COMPACT_ATOMS: atom_id res chain seq x y z
N MET A 1 14.07 -19.36 32.18
CA MET A 1 13.57 -18.04 31.72
C MET A 1 12.46 -17.59 32.66
N ALA A 2 12.54 -16.37 33.14
CA ALA A 2 11.48 -15.79 33.93
C ALA A 2 10.25 -15.53 33.07
N LYS A 3 9.09 -16.11 33.46
CA LYS A 3 7.82 -15.81 32.79
C LYS A 3 7.38 -14.42 33.19
N ARG A 4 6.84 -13.66 32.24
CA ARG A 4 6.29 -12.33 32.51
C ARG A 4 5.12 -12.45 33.50
N SER A 5 5.02 -11.51 34.42
CA SER A 5 3.91 -11.46 35.36
C SER A 5 2.59 -11.23 34.64
N LEU A 6 1.51 -11.82 35.15
CA LEU A 6 0.16 -11.56 34.66
C LEU A 6 -0.25 -10.14 35.03
N LYS A 7 -0.79 -9.40 34.05
CA LYS A 7 -1.30 -8.05 34.21
C LYS A 7 -2.66 -7.94 33.52
N PRO A 8 -3.53 -7.00 33.96
CA PRO A 8 -4.80 -6.80 33.27
C PRO A 8 -4.59 -6.38 31.81
N CYS A 9 -5.49 -6.82 30.95
CA CYS A 9 -5.54 -6.38 29.56
C CYS A 9 -5.59 -4.85 29.49
N ARG A 10 -4.89 -4.26 28.53
CA ARG A 10 -4.83 -2.80 28.36
C ARG A 10 -6.12 -2.17 27.88
N HIS A 11 -7.06 -2.97 27.41
CA HIS A 11 -8.34 -2.44 26.95
C HIS A 11 -9.13 -1.88 28.16
N PRO A 12 -9.66 -0.64 28.07
CA PRO A 12 -10.44 -0.06 29.16
C PRO A 12 -11.63 -0.96 29.53
N GLY A 13 -11.78 -1.25 30.83
CA GLY A 13 -12.87 -2.07 31.33
C GLY A 13 -12.64 -3.56 31.25
N CYS A 14 -11.54 -4.04 30.67
CA CYS A 14 -11.22 -5.45 30.61
C CYS A 14 -10.37 -5.88 31.80
N SER A 15 -10.82 -6.90 32.53
CA SER A 15 -10.14 -7.43 33.71
C SER A 15 -9.39 -8.73 33.44
N GLU A 16 -9.36 -9.21 32.20
CA GLU A 16 -8.64 -10.42 31.85
C GLU A 16 -7.16 -10.28 32.09
N LEU A 17 -6.56 -11.28 32.75
CA LEU A 17 -5.13 -11.30 33.01
C LEU A 17 -4.38 -11.86 31.80
N THR A 18 -3.30 -11.19 31.42
CA THR A 18 -2.51 -11.55 30.27
C THR A 18 -1.04 -11.25 30.51
N ARG A 19 -0.14 -12.01 29.84
CA ARG A 19 1.30 -11.75 29.89
C ARG A 19 1.77 -10.80 28.80
N ASP A 20 0.96 -10.61 27.76
CA ASP A 20 1.33 -9.84 26.55
C ASP A 20 0.79 -8.42 26.54
N GLY A 21 0.02 -8.03 27.57
CA GLY A 21 -0.65 -6.74 27.63
C GLY A 21 -2.04 -6.72 26.98
N TRP A 22 -2.41 -7.76 26.24
CA TRP A 22 -3.70 -7.87 25.55
C TRP A 22 -4.25 -9.28 25.68
N CYS A 23 -5.52 -9.41 26.05
CA CYS A 23 -6.21 -10.69 26.00
C CYS A 23 -6.52 -11.08 24.55
N PRO A 24 -6.88 -12.35 24.27
CA PRO A 24 -7.16 -12.79 22.91
C PRO A 24 -8.25 -11.98 22.20
N LYS A 25 -9.23 -11.46 22.95
CA LYS A 25 -10.32 -10.66 22.39
C LYS A 25 -9.90 -9.25 21.97
N HIS A 26 -8.91 -8.67 22.65
CA HIS A 26 -8.50 -7.28 22.44
C HIS A 26 -7.13 -7.13 21.81
N ARG A 27 -6.50 -8.24 21.44
CA ARG A 27 -5.18 -8.21 20.80
C ARG A 27 -5.28 -7.48 19.47
N PRO A 28 -4.48 -6.39 19.28
CA PRO A 28 -4.49 -5.70 18.00
C PRO A 28 -4.04 -6.61 16.86
N ALA A 29 -4.64 -6.45 15.69
CA ALA A 29 -4.20 -7.16 14.51
C ALA A 29 -2.73 -6.84 14.21
N SER A 30 -1.97 -7.83 13.76
CA SER A 30 -0.60 -7.63 13.33
C SER A 30 -0.56 -6.65 12.15
N ARG A 31 0.63 -6.06 11.88
CA ARG A 31 0.79 -5.19 10.72
C ARG A 31 0.37 -5.87 9.42
N GLN A 32 0.65 -7.16 9.30
CA GLN A 32 0.25 -7.94 8.13
C GLN A 32 -1.27 -8.05 8.01
N SER A 33 -1.96 -8.31 9.10
CA SER A 33 -3.43 -8.37 9.10
C SER A 33 -4.08 -7.03 8.76
N ARG A 34 -3.47 -5.92 9.23
CA ARG A 34 -4.00 -4.58 8.96
C ARG A 34 -3.91 -4.17 7.49
N ARG A 35 -2.92 -4.70 6.78
CA ARG A 35 -2.71 -4.39 5.36
C ARG A 35 -3.65 -5.18 4.45
N GLY A 36 -4.28 -6.22 4.95
CA GLY A 36 -5.20 -7.04 4.19
C GLY A 36 -4.59 -7.64 2.94
N ALA A 37 -5.41 -7.89 1.93
CA ALA A 37 -4.96 -8.47 0.67
C ALA A 37 -3.92 -7.60 -0.05
N SER A 38 -4.04 -6.28 0.01
CA SER A 38 -3.07 -5.37 -0.63
C SER A 38 -1.68 -5.46 0.00
N GLY A 39 -1.59 -5.80 1.29
CA GLY A 39 -0.32 -6.01 1.98
C GLY A 39 0.44 -7.24 1.49
N ALA A 40 -0.27 -8.25 0.98
CA ALA A 40 0.34 -9.49 0.49
C ALA A 40 1.24 -9.24 -0.73
N TYR A 41 0.93 -8.22 -1.54
CA TYR A 41 1.66 -7.91 -2.77
C TYR A 41 2.65 -6.76 -2.61
N HIS A 42 2.70 -6.15 -1.44
CA HIS A 42 3.59 -5.01 -1.18
C HIS A 42 5.07 -5.41 -1.33
N SER A 43 5.42 -6.64 -0.98
CA SER A 43 6.79 -7.16 -1.11
C SER A 43 7.27 -7.21 -2.56
N TRP A 44 6.37 -7.20 -3.54
CA TRP A 44 6.75 -7.20 -4.96
C TRP A 44 7.56 -5.97 -5.33
N TYR A 45 7.31 -4.83 -4.67
CA TYR A 45 8.04 -3.59 -4.92
C TYR A 45 9.51 -3.63 -4.47
N SER A 46 9.88 -4.61 -3.64
CA SER A 46 11.27 -4.81 -3.23
C SER A 46 12.03 -5.82 -4.09
N LYS A 47 11.34 -6.47 -5.04
CA LYS A 47 11.98 -7.43 -5.95
C LYS A 47 12.93 -6.72 -6.93
N ALA A 48 14.04 -7.39 -7.27
CA ALA A 48 15.05 -6.83 -8.17
C ALA A 48 14.47 -6.45 -9.54
N VAL A 49 13.52 -7.24 -10.07
CA VAL A 49 12.87 -6.92 -11.35
C VAL A 49 12.19 -5.56 -11.29
N TRP A 50 11.62 -5.18 -10.16
CA TRP A 50 11.00 -3.87 -9.99
C TRP A 50 12.04 -2.78 -9.75
N THR A 51 12.90 -2.95 -8.74
CA THR A 51 13.81 -1.90 -8.28
C THR A 51 14.94 -1.62 -9.27
N GLN A 52 15.40 -2.63 -10.01
CA GLN A 52 16.57 -2.52 -10.89
C GLN A 52 16.21 -2.45 -12.36
N GLU A 53 15.03 -2.88 -12.76
CA GLU A 53 14.65 -2.96 -14.17
C GLU A 53 13.41 -2.12 -14.48
N LEU A 54 12.25 -2.47 -13.96
CA LEU A 54 10.97 -1.88 -14.35
C LEU A 54 10.84 -0.42 -13.94
N ARG A 55 11.15 -0.11 -12.69
CA ARG A 55 11.04 1.25 -12.17
C ARG A 55 12.02 2.22 -12.85
N PRO A 56 13.32 1.93 -12.92
CA PRO A 56 14.25 2.82 -13.61
C PRO A 56 13.93 2.99 -15.09
N ALA A 57 13.51 1.93 -15.77
CA ALA A 57 13.16 2.00 -17.19
C ALA A 57 11.96 2.92 -17.42
N GLN A 58 10.95 2.85 -16.54
CA GLN A 58 9.78 3.73 -16.66
C GLN A 58 10.16 5.19 -16.43
N LEU A 59 10.97 5.49 -15.42
CA LEU A 59 11.42 6.86 -15.13
C LEU A 59 12.31 7.42 -16.24
N LEU A 60 13.03 6.55 -16.95
CA LEU A 60 13.82 6.95 -18.11
C LEU A 60 12.93 7.28 -19.31
N ARG A 61 11.89 6.48 -19.56
CA ARG A 61 10.94 6.72 -20.65
C ARG A 61 10.05 7.94 -20.40
N GLU A 62 9.64 8.14 -19.15
CA GLU A 62 8.70 9.21 -18.74
C GLU A 62 9.25 9.87 -17.46
N PRO A 63 10.22 10.79 -17.59
CA PRO A 63 10.87 11.38 -16.42
C PRO A 63 10.01 12.41 -15.67
N PHE A 64 8.96 12.91 -16.30
CA PHE A 64 8.06 13.90 -15.70
C PHE A 64 6.70 13.28 -15.38
N CYS A 65 6.03 13.84 -14.36
CA CYS A 65 4.68 13.42 -14.00
C CYS A 65 3.75 13.55 -15.22
N ARG A 66 3.09 12.46 -15.56
CA ARG A 66 2.17 12.40 -16.71
C ARG A 66 1.04 13.41 -16.59
N VAL A 67 0.47 13.56 -15.40
CA VAL A 67 -0.66 14.47 -15.16
C VAL A 67 -0.20 15.93 -15.23
N CYS A 68 0.95 16.25 -14.64
CA CYS A 68 1.52 17.60 -14.73
C CYS A 68 1.85 17.96 -16.19
N ALA A 69 2.44 17.01 -16.92
CA ALA A 69 2.79 17.23 -18.34
C ALA A 69 1.56 17.54 -19.19
N ALA A 70 0.44 16.88 -18.92
CA ALA A 70 -0.82 17.16 -19.61
C ALA A 70 -1.34 18.57 -19.33
N LYS A 71 -0.93 19.19 -18.22
CA LYS A 71 -1.26 20.57 -17.86
C LYS A 71 -0.19 21.58 -18.29
N GLY A 72 0.85 21.14 -18.99
CA GLY A 72 1.93 21.98 -19.44
C GLY A 72 3.04 22.19 -18.43
N TRP A 73 3.09 21.39 -17.37
CA TRP A 73 4.11 21.52 -16.30
C TRP A 73 5.14 20.40 -16.40
N ARG A 74 6.41 20.75 -16.15
CA ARG A 74 7.52 19.81 -16.12
C ARG A 74 7.89 19.45 -14.68
N THR A 75 7.03 18.70 -14.01
CA THR A 75 7.28 18.25 -12.64
C THR A 75 7.98 16.88 -12.69
N PRO A 76 9.20 16.75 -12.12
CA PRO A 76 9.88 15.45 -12.09
C PRO A 76 9.01 14.38 -11.41
N ALA A 77 8.94 13.22 -12.02
CA ALA A 77 8.24 12.09 -11.43
C ALA A 77 9.11 11.44 -10.38
N THR A 78 8.51 11.08 -9.26
CA THR A 78 9.18 10.37 -8.16
C THR A 78 8.53 9.02 -7.88
N VAL A 79 7.38 8.75 -8.49
CA VAL A 79 6.60 7.53 -8.28
C VAL A 79 6.33 6.87 -9.62
N VAL A 80 6.53 5.57 -9.69
CA VAL A 80 6.03 4.74 -10.78
C VAL A 80 4.78 4.02 -10.27
N ASP A 81 3.66 4.28 -10.93
CA ASP A 81 2.36 3.76 -10.57
C ASP A 81 1.83 2.84 -11.66
N HIS A 82 0.79 2.09 -11.36
CA HIS A 82 0.08 1.24 -12.30
C HIS A 82 -1.18 1.95 -12.78
N VAL A 83 -1.37 2.03 -14.10
CA VAL A 83 -2.58 2.63 -14.68
C VAL A 83 -3.82 1.86 -14.23
N ILE A 84 -3.76 0.52 -14.39
CA ILE A 84 -4.77 -0.39 -13.88
C ILE A 84 -4.22 -1.03 -12.62
N PRO A 85 -4.89 -0.94 -11.46
CA PRO A 85 -4.42 -1.61 -10.25
C PRO A 85 -4.23 -3.11 -10.50
N PHE A 86 -3.05 -3.63 -10.16
CA PHE A 86 -2.72 -5.00 -10.50
C PHE A 86 -3.42 -6.06 -9.63
N ARG A 87 -3.79 -5.72 -8.40
CA ARG A 87 -4.60 -6.55 -7.48
C ARG A 87 -4.17 -8.02 -7.42
N GLY A 88 -2.87 -8.26 -7.34
CA GLY A 88 -2.32 -9.61 -7.29
C GLY A 88 -2.08 -10.25 -8.64
N ASP A 89 -2.33 -9.56 -9.75
CA ASP A 89 -2.04 -10.04 -11.09
C ASP A 89 -0.60 -9.67 -11.45
N TRP A 90 0.26 -10.67 -11.51
CA TRP A 90 1.68 -10.48 -11.81
C TRP A 90 1.90 -9.86 -13.20
N ASP A 91 1.11 -10.27 -14.18
CA ASP A 91 1.25 -9.75 -15.56
C ASP A 91 0.95 -8.24 -15.59
N LEU A 92 -0.08 -7.79 -14.87
CA LEU A 92 -0.37 -6.36 -14.74
C LEU A 92 0.71 -5.62 -13.96
N PHE A 93 1.31 -6.28 -12.96
CA PHE A 93 2.38 -5.68 -12.16
C PHE A 93 3.63 -5.41 -12.99
N VAL A 94 4.05 -6.36 -13.83
CA VAL A 94 5.31 -6.27 -14.59
C VAL A 94 5.16 -5.65 -15.97
N SER A 95 3.94 -5.43 -16.46
CA SER A 95 3.72 -4.91 -17.82
C SER A 95 4.17 -3.46 -17.94
N PRO A 96 5.18 -3.13 -18.75
CA PRO A 96 5.60 -1.74 -18.96
C PRO A 96 4.47 -0.85 -19.50
N ALA A 97 3.56 -1.39 -20.30
CA ALA A 97 2.42 -0.66 -20.83
C ALA A 97 1.44 -0.22 -19.74
N ASN A 98 1.48 -0.87 -18.58
CA ASN A 98 0.64 -0.55 -17.43
C ASN A 98 1.33 0.37 -16.41
N HIS A 99 2.54 0.84 -16.70
CA HIS A 99 3.27 1.72 -15.80
C HIS A 99 3.10 3.17 -16.24
N GLN A 100 3.05 4.08 -15.26
CA GLN A 100 3.01 5.52 -15.50
C GLN A 100 3.85 6.25 -14.45
N SER A 101 4.39 7.39 -14.85
CA SER A 101 5.21 8.22 -13.96
C SER A 101 4.36 9.33 -13.37
N LEU A 102 4.40 9.49 -12.05
CA LEU A 102 3.62 10.50 -11.34
C LEU A 102 4.50 11.21 -10.32
N CYS A 103 4.17 12.46 -10.01
CA CYS A 103 4.68 13.12 -8.82
C CYS A 103 3.89 12.63 -7.59
N LYS A 104 4.43 12.85 -6.40
CA LYS A 104 3.78 12.40 -5.16
C LYS A 104 2.36 12.94 -5.04
N PHE A 105 2.14 14.20 -5.36
CA PHE A 105 0.82 14.84 -5.26
C PHE A 105 -0.23 14.10 -6.10
N HIS A 106 0.06 13.85 -7.38
CA HIS A 106 -0.91 13.19 -8.26
C HIS A 106 -1.05 11.70 -7.97
N HIS A 107 0.01 11.06 -7.49
CA HIS A 107 -0.09 9.67 -7.03
C HIS A 107 -1.02 9.55 -5.82
N ASP A 108 -0.85 10.42 -4.82
CA ASP A 108 -1.68 10.42 -3.62
C ASP A 108 -3.13 10.74 -3.96
N GLN A 109 -3.37 11.67 -4.89
CA GLN A 109 -4.71 12.03 -5.36
C GLN A 109 -5.40 10.85 -6.05
N LYS A 110 -4.68 10.12 -6.91
CA LYS A 110 -5.18 8.93 -7.58
C LYS A 110 -5.54 7.83 -6.58
N THR A 111 -4.66 7.58 -5.61
CA THR A 111 -4.88 6.59 -4.56
C THR A 111 -6.13 6.92 -3.76
N ALA A 112 -6.32 8.17 -3.39
CA ALA A 112 -7.51 8.62 -2.65
C ALA A 112 -8.79 8.39 -3.44
N ARG A 113 -8.78 8.66 -4.76
CA ARG A 113 -9.94 8.39 -5.64
C ARG A 113 -10.26 6.91 -5.71
N GLU A 114 -9.25 6.07 -5.89
CA GLU A 114 -9.44 4.62 -5.98
C GLU A 114 -10.02 4.06 -4.69
N GLN A 115 -9.56 4.54 -3.54
CA GLN A 115 -10.09 4.14 -2.25
C GLN A 115 -11.54 4.59 -2.06
N ALA A 116 -11.88 5.79 -2.49
CA ALA A 116 -13.25 6.32 -2.42
C ALA A 116 -14.20 5.51 -3.33
N GLU A 117 -13.77 5.16 -4.53
CA GLU A 117 -14.53 4.33 -5.47
C GLU A 117 -14.79 2.93 -4.90
N SER A 118 -13.77 2.31 -4.28
CA SER A 118 -13.92 1.01 -3.63
C SER A 118 -14.94 1.07 -2.50
N ARG A 119 -14.89 2.11 -1.66
CA ARG A 119 -15.84 2.28 -0.56
C ARG A 119 -17.26 2.52 -1.07
N GLY A 120 -17.40 3.28 -2.15
CA GLY A 120 -18.69 3.53 -2.79
C GLY A 120 -19.33 2.24 -3.32
N LYS A 121 -18.54 1.35 -3.92
CA LYS A 121 -19.02 0.04 -4.40
C LYS A 121 -19.44 -0.86 -3.25
N GLU A 122 -18.72 -0.84 -2.13
CA GLU A 122 -19.08 -1.63 -0.94
C GLU A 122 -20.37 -1.16 -0.32
N SER A 123 -20.64 0.15 -0.32
CA SER A 123 -21.85 0.71 0.29
C SER A 123 -23.11 0.51 -0.56
N GLN A 124 -22.97 0.11 -1.81
CA GLN A 124 -24.11 -0.19 -2.71
C GLN A 124 -24.60 -1.63 -2.63
N LEU A 125 -23.91 -2.45 -1.86
CA LEU A 125 -24.32 -3.82 -1.58
C LEU A 125 -25.21 -3.84 -0.34
#